data_7abd6fac105229b624795f659f43ef26
#
_entry.id   7abd6fac105229b624795f659f43ef26
#
_cell.length_a   1.000
_cell.length_b   1.000
_cell.length_c   1.000
_cell.angle_alpha   90.00
_cell.angle_beta   90.00
_cell.angle_gamma   90.00
#
_symmetry.space_group_name_H-M   'P 1'
#
loop_
_entity.id
_entity.type
_entity.pdbx_description
1 polymer ?
#
loop_
_entity_poly.entity_id
_entity_poly.type
_entity_poly.pdbx_seq_one_letter_code
_entity_poly.pdbx_strand_id
1 'polypeptide(L)'
;MQNAKDSFYMALRTRLTAINPERTILLRGSVRPGILVEEAEAPFSQLPNDVYVLRWLGLGTDVDLGSAMAAEQCELLYSTCGTQSFGGLDRGRMLSAMDEEVMAMMQPFHTPKLNYTATPPAPLLTQVFWDEPSFGPLVTQRDLLSRSATVTVYSYQEQGE
;
A
#
# COMPACT_ATOMS: atom_id res chain seq x y z
N MET A 1 -2.06 2.12 -16.85
CA MET A 1 -1.55 1.63 -15.54
C MET A 1 -2.05 2.45 -14.35
N GLN A 2 -2.35 3.76 -14.49
CA GLN A 2 -2.83 4.57 -13.35
C GLN A 2 -4.12 4.02 -12.72
N ASN A 3 -5.09 3.64 -13.53
CA ASN A 3 -6.33 3.03 -13.02
C ASN A 3 -6.08 1.74 -12.20
N ALA A 4 -5.06 0.97 -12.56
CA ALA A 4 -4.67 -0.23 -11.80
C ALA A 4 -4.04 0.14 -10.45
N LYS A 5 -3.17 1.16 -10.42
CA LYS A 5 -2.59 1.70 -9.19
C LYS A 5 -3.66 2.18 -8.22
N ASP A 6 -4.60 2.97 -8.74
CA ASP A 6 -5.70 3.52 -7.95
C ASP A 6 -6.60 2.41 -7.41
N SER A 7 -6.92 1.41 -8.23
CA SER A 7 -7.75 0.27 -7.82
C SER A 7 -7.05 -0.59 -6.75
N PHE A 8 -5.77 -0.86 -6.93
CA PHE A 8 -4.96 -1.56 -5.93
C PHE A 8 -4.93 -0.79 -4.60
N TYR A 9 -4.61 0.50 -4.64
CA TYR A 9 -4.59 1.34 -3.45
C TYR A 9 -5.94 1.36 -2.72
N MET A 10 -7.04 1.51 -3.44
CA MET A 10 -8.37 1.51 -2.85
C MET A 10 -8.75 0.16 -2.23
N ALA A 11 -8.30 -0.94 -2.84
CA ALA A 11 -8.46 -2.28 -2.26
C ALA A 11 -7.70 -2.41 -0.93
N LEU A 12 -6.46 -1.94 -0.87
CA LEU A 12 -5.67 -1.93 0.38
C LEU A 12 -6.33 -1.08 1.47
N ARG A 13 -6.83 0.11 1.14
CA ARG A 13 -7.57 0.96 2.09
C ARG A 13 -8.78 0.26 2.68
N THR A 14 -9.57 -0.38 1.84
CA THR A 14 -10.77 -1.11 2.26
C THR A 14 -10.41 -2.26 3.18
N ARG A 15 -9.37 -3.01 2.84
CA ARG A 15 -8.89 -4.13 3.65
C ARG A 15 -8.32 -3.67 4.99
N LEU A 16 -7.49 -2.62 4.99
CA LEU A 16 -6.96 -2.06 6.24
C LEU A 16 -8.08 -1.62 7.18
N THR A 17 -9.10 -0.95 6.67
CA THR A 17 -10.27 -0.53 7.47
C THR A 17 -11.00 -1.73 8.08
N ALA A 18 -11.07 -2.85 7.36
CA ALA A 18 -11.70 -4.07 7.88
C ALA A 18 -10.84 -4.79 8.93
N ILE A 19 -9.51 -4.75 8.77
CA ILE A 19 -8.56 -5.42 9.67
C ILE A 19 -8.33 -4.60 10.94
N ASN A 20 -8.08 -3.31 10.78
CA ASN A 20 -7.81 -2.39 11.88
C ASN A 20 -8.42 -1.00 11.60
N PRO A 21 -9.70 -0.78 11.99
CA PRO A 21 -10.37 0.50 11.77
C PRO A 21 -9.76 1.66 12.56
N GLU A 22 -8.96 1.38 13.59
CA GLU A 22 -8.30 2.40 14.41
C GLU A 22 -6.98 2.91 13.82
N ARG A 23 -6.42 2.18 12.84
CA ARG A 23 -5.22 2.65 12.14
C ARG A 23 -5.60 3.73 11.14
N THR A 24 -5.59 4.95 11.63
CA THR A 24 -6.05 6.14 10.89
C THR A 24 -4.98 7.23 10.90
N ILE A 25 -5.14 8.18 10.00
CA ILE A 25 -4.34 9.40 9.95
C ILE A 25 -5.27 10.60 9.76
N LEU A 26 -4.92 11.70 10.41
CA LEU A 26 -5.53 13.00 10.16
C LEU A 26 -4.77 13.69 9.02
N LEU A 27 -5.41 13.85 7.88
CA LEU A 27 -4.82 14.51 6.72
C LEU A 27 -5.75 15.59 6.22
N ARG A 28 -5.24 16.83 6.14
CA ARG A 28 -6.00 18.01 5.67
C ARG A 28 -7.37 18.17 6.38
N GLY A 29 -7.40 17.91 7.69
CA GLY A 29 -8.63 18.04 8.49
C GLY A 29 -9.59 16.85 8.38
N SER A 30 -9.26 15.80 7.66
CA SER A 30 -10.07 14.59 7.52
C SER A 30 -9.36 13.38 8.11
N VAL A 31 -10.07 12.60 8.94
CA VAL A 31 -9.59 11.29 9.43
C VAL A 31 -9.89 10.24 8.38
N ARG A 32 -8.89 9.43 8.07
CA ARG A 32 -8.97 8.40 7.02
C ARG A 32 -8.08 7.20 7.36
N PRO A 33 -8.22 6.07 6.65
CA PRO A 33 -7.34 4.93 6.86
C PRO A 33 -5.85 5.30 6.75
N GLY A 34 -5.03 4.77 7.63
CA GLY A 34 -3.61 5.07 7.77
C GLY A 34 -2.73 4.44 6.70
N ILE A 35 -3.13 4.57 5.44
CA ILE A 35 -2.34 4.20 4.27
C ILE A 35 -2.36 5.34 3.25
N LEU A 36 -1.20 5.75 2.77
CA LEU A 36 -1.00 6.90 1.90
C LEU A 36 -0.22 6.51 0.65
N VAL A 37 -0.46 7.20 -0.45
CA VAL A 37 0.38 7.11 -1.65
C VAL A 37 1.41 8.25 -1.62
N GLU A 38 2.69 7.92 -1.66
CA GLU A 38 3.79 8.89 -1.53
C GLU A 38 3.68 10.03 -2.56
N GLU A 39 3.51 9.69 -3.82
CA GLU A 39 3.48 10.67 -4.93
C GLU A 39 2.28 11.62 -4.90
N ALA A 40 1.17 11.21 -4.28
CA ALA A 40 -0.08 11.97 -4.30
C ALA A 40 -0.45 12.59 -2.94
N GLU A 41 -0.10 11.93 -1.85
CA GLU A 41 -0.66 12.24 -0.54
C GLU A 41 0.39 12.46 0.55
N ALA A 42 1.64 12.09 0.31
CA ALA A 42 2.70 12.12 1.30
C ALA A 42 3.89 13.02 0.90
N PRO A 43 3.69 14.32 0.64
CA PRO A 43 4.79 15.25 0.52
C PRO A 43 5.32 15.63 1.92
N PHE A 44 5.61 14.64 2.75
CA PHE A 44 6.13 14.86 4.10
C PHE A 44 7.66 14.94 4.07
N SER A 45 8.22 15.86 4.83
CA SER A 45 9.66 15.89 5.09
C SER A 45 10.12 14.68 5.90
N GLN A 46 9.20 14.04 6.64
CA GLN A 46 9.39 12.79 7.37
C GLN A 46 8.14 11.91 7.19
N LEU A 47 8.36 10.61 6.99
CA LEU A 47 7.26 9.64 6.95
C LEU A 47 6.59 9.58 8.33
N PRO A 48 5.25 9.67 8.40
CA PRO A 48 4.53 9.54 9.66
C PRO A 48 4.66 8.11 10.22
N ASN A 49 4.76 8.01 11.55
CA ASN A 49 4.80 6.72 12.24
C ASN A 49 3.41 6.09 12.31
N ASP A 50 3.39 4.77 12.52
CA ASP A 50 2.16 4.00 12.76
C ASP A 50 1.14 4.05 11.62
N VAL A 51 1.60 4.38 10.42
CA VAL A 51 0.83 4.34 9.16
C VAL A 51 1.67 3.72 8.06
N TYR A 52 1.05 3.41 6.94
CA TYR A 52 1.68 2.83 5.76
C TYR A 52 1.85 3.88 4.67
N VAL A 53 2.99 3.88 4.00
CA VAL A 53 3.24 4.72 2.83
C VAL A 53 3.57 3.84 1.64
N LEU A 54 2.75 3.90 0.63
CA LEU A 54 2.86 3.16 -0.60
C LEU A 54 3.68 3.96 -1.61
N ARG A 55 4.71 3.34 -2.15
CA ARG A 55 5.61 3.90 -3.16
C ARG A 55 5.65 3.00 -4.38
N TRP A 56 5.52 3.58 -5.57
CA TRP A 56 5.70 2.88 -6.83
C TRP A 56 7.16 2.94 -7.25
N LEU A 57 7.76 1.78 -7.53
CA LEU A 57 9.21 1.67 -7.79
C LEU A 57 9.56 1.66 -9.27
N GLY A 58 8.68 1.17 -10.12
CA GLY A 58 8.94 1.10 -11.55
C GLY A 58 7.97 0.23 -12.31
N LEU A 59 7.81 0.55 -13.57
CA LEU A 59 6.97 -0.15 -14.53
C LEU A 59 7.80 -1.10 -15.38
N GLY A 60 7.42 -2.37 -15.40
CA GLY A 60 7.89 -3.36 -16.36
C GLY A 60 6.76 -3.84 -17.26
N THR A 61 7.13 -4.33 -18.44
CA THR A 61 6.19 -5.06 -19.30
C THR A 61 6.63 -6.50 -19.36
N ASP A 62 5.74 -7.43 -19.11
CA ASP A 62 6.03 -8.84 -19.29
C ASP A 62 5.86 -9.20 -20.78
N VAL A 63 6.97 -9.23 -21.50
CA VAL A 63 7.00 -9.47 -22.94
C VAL A 63 6.83 -10.96 -23.27
N ASP A 64 7.12 -11.85 -22.31
CA ASP A 64 7.11 -13.30 -22.52
C ASP A 64 5.69 -13.88 -22.64
N LEU A 65 4.68 -13.18 -22.14
CA LEU A 65 3.28 -13.62 -22.20
C LEU A 65 2.55 -13.17 -23.47
N GLY A 66 3.21 -12.45 -24.39
CA GLY A 66 2.60 -11.99 -25.65
C GLY A 66 1.34 -11.13 -25.50
N SER A 67 1.11 -10.65 -24.30
CA SER A 67 -0.05 -9.83 -23.94
C SER A 67 0.39 -8.45 -23.44
N ALA A 68 -0.47 -7.47 -23.60
CA ALA A 68 -0.26 -6.12 -23.06
C ALA A 68 -0.41 -6.08 -21.53
N MET A 69 0.23 -7.01 -20.82
CA MET A 69 0.24 -7.05 -19.36
C MET A 69 1.36 -6.19 -18.83
N ALA A 70 1.02 -5.22 -18.02
CA ALA A 70 1.96 -4.40 -17.29
C ALA A 70 2.15 -4.99 -15.87
N ALA A 71 3.40 -4.96 -15.40
CA ALA A 71 3.76 -5.31 -14.05
C ALA A 71 4.49 -4.13 -13.41
N GLU A 72 4.07 -3.71 -12.23
CA GLU A 72 4.70 -2.62 -11.53
C GLU A 72 4.97 -3.00 -10.07
N GLN A 73 6.21 -2.76 -9.63
CA GLN A 73 6.58 -3.00 -8.25
C GLN A 73 6.09 -1.87 -7.37
N CYS A 74 5.51 -2.27 -6.25
CA CYS A 74 5.04 -1.40 -5.20
C CYS A 74 5.73 -1.77 -3.89
N GLU A 75 6.24 -0.76 -3.18
CA GLU A 75 6.80 -0.89 -1.85
C GLU A 75 5.88 -0.23 -0.83
N LEU A 76 5.62 -0.93 0.26
CA LEU A 76 4.90 -0.41 1.41
C LEU A 76 5.89 -0.18 2.54
N LEU A 77 6.07 1.08 2.91
CA LEU A 77 6.95 1.52 3.99
C LEU A 77 6.15 1.77 5.26
N TYR A 78 6.66 1.33 6.39
CA TYR A 78 6.04 1.58 7.69
C TYR A 78 7.05 1.56 8.83
N SER A 79 6.74 2.28 9.89
CA SER A 79 7.60 2.44 11.05
C SER A 79 6.81 2.74 12.30
N THR A 80 7.41 2.47 13.45
CA THR A 80 6.84 2.78 14.76
C THR A 80 7.92 3.15 15.78
N CYS A 81 7.57 4.05 16.68
CA CYS A 81 8.37 4.35 17.88
C CYS A 81 7.87 3.60 19.12
N GLY A 82 6.85 2.75 19.00
CA GLY A 82 6.13 2.16 20.12
C GLY A 82 5.21 3.19 20.80
N THR A 83 4.68 2.84 21.95
CA THR A 83 3.78 3.71 22.70
C THR A 83 4.54 4.53 23.75
N GLN A 84 4.04 5.74 24.01
CA GLN A 84 4.62 6.60 25.07
C GLN A 84 4.47 5.98 26.45
N SER A 85 3.38 5.23 26.70
CA SER A 85 3.10 4.58 27.97
C SER A 85 4.18 3.59 28.40
N PHE A 86 4.87 2.98 27.44
CA PHE A 86 5.94 2.01 27.67
C PHE A 86 7.34 2.56 27.32
N GLY A 87 7.46 3.87 27.08
CA GLY A 87 8.74 4.47 26.68
C GLY A 87 9.36 3.87 25.42
N GLY A 88 8.53 3.32 24.53
CA GLY A 88 8.97 2.66 23.31
C GLY A 88 9.48 1.23 23.48
N LEU A 89 9.37 0.62 24.66
CA LEU A 89 9.80 -0.76 24.89
C LEU A 89 8.95 -1.79 24.15
N ASP A 90 7.76 -1.41 23.73
CA ASP A 90 6.81 -2.24 22.97
C ASP A 90 6.97 -2.10 21.45
N ARG A 91 7.99 -1.38 20.97
CA ARG A 91 8.23 -1.15 19.52
C ARG A 91 8.19 -2.43 18.69
N GLY A 92 8.83 -3.49 19.18
CA GLY A 92 8.87 -4.78 18.49
C GLY A 92 7.47 -5.39 18.31
N ARG A 93 6.61 -5.32 19.32
CA ARG A 93 5.22 -5.79 19.26
C ARG A 93 4.38 -4.94 18.31
N MET A 94 4.56 -3.62 18.35
CA MET A 94 3.85 -2.70 17.46
C MET A 94 4.24 -2.95 16.00
N LEU A 95 5.52 -3.17 15.71
CA LEU A 95 5.96 -3.48 14.35
C LEU A 95 5.43 -4.86 13.89
N SER A 96 5.45 -5.87 14.78
CA SER A 96 4.88 -7.19 14.45
C SER A 96 3.39 -7.12 14.14
N ALA A 97 2.63 -6.29 14.87
CA ALA A 97 1.23 -6.06 14.55
C ALA A 97 1.05 -5.41 13.17
N MET A 98 1.92 -4.47 12.81
CA MET A 98 1.93 -3.88 11.47
C MET A 98 2.31 -4.90 10.38
N ASP A 99 3.28 -5.80 10.64
CA ASP A 99 3.63 -6.90 9.74
C ASP A 99 2.42 -7.82 9.48
N GLU A 100 1.67 -8.17 10.52
CA GLU A 100 0.46 -9.00 10.41
C GLU A 100 -0.64 -8.29 9.60
N GLU A 101 -0.83 -6.99 9.81
CA GLU A 101 -1.75 -6.19 9.01
C GLU A 101 -1.33 -6.16 7.52
N VAL A 102 -0.03 -6.01 7.24
CA VAL A 102 0.49 -6.05 5.86
C VAL A 102 0.24 -7.41 5.22
N MET A 103 0.54 -8.51 5.92
CA MET A 103 0.24 -9.86 5.40
C MET A 103 -1.24 -10.03 5.08
N ALA A 104 -2.12 -9.55 5.94
CA ALA A 104 -3.56 -9.69 5.75
C ALA A 104 -4.10 -8.79 4.62
N MET A 105 -3.70 -7.51 4.55
CA MET A 105 -4.22 -6.61 3.52
C MET A 105 -3.59 -6.85 2.13
N MET A 106 -2.35 -7.33 2.07
CA MET A 106 -1.64 -7.63 0.81
C MET A 106 -1.72 -9.11 0.41
N GLN A 107 -2.51 -9.92 1.10
CA GLN A 107 -2.74 -11.29 0.68
C GLN A 107 -3.14 -11.34 -0.80
N PRO A 108 -2.52 -12.23 -1.62
CA PRO A 108 -2.80 -12.33 -3.05
C PRO A 108 -4.27 -12.38 -3.36
N PHE A 109 -4.70 -11.52 -4.26
CA PHE A 109 -6.10 -11.38 -4.64
C PHE A 109 -6.22 -10.64 -5.96
N HIS A 110 -7.43 -10.45 -6.43
CA HIS A 110 -7.76 -9.60 -7.56
C HIS A 110 -8.88 -8.63 -7.20
N THR A 111 -8.89 -7.47 -7.85
CA THR A 111 -9.95 -6.48 -7.71
C THR A 111 -10.36 -5.96 -9.09
N PRO A 112 -11.62 -5.58 -9.29
CA PRO A 112 -12.02 -4.89 -10.52
C PRO A 112 -11.17 -3.64 -10.74
N LYS A 113 -10.72 -3.44 -11.97
CA LYS A 113 -10.08 -2.19 -12.34
C LYS A 113 -11.14 -1.12 -12.57
N LEU A 114 -11.01 0.01 -11.87
CA LEU A 114 -11.96 1.11 -11.93
C LEU A 114 -11.27 2.37 -12.46
N ASN A 115 -12.00 3.13 -13.25
CA ASN A 115 -11.63 4.47 -13.66
C ASN A 115 -12.13 5.48 -12.62
N TYR A 116 -11.24 6.01 -11.80
CA TYR A 116 -11.54 6.98 -10.75
C TYR A 116 -11.64 8.42 -11.25
N THR A 117 -11.40 8.68 -12.54
CA THR A 117 -11.70 10.01 -13.13
C THR A 117 -13.19 10.20 -13.37
N ALA A 118 -13.96 9.13 -13.44
CA ALA A 118 -15.42 9.16 -13.51
C ALA A 118 -16.05 9.30 -12.11
N THR A 119 -17.22 9.92 -12.04
CA THR A 119 -17.99 10.05 -10.81
C THR A 119 -19.43 9.58 -11.04
N PRO A 120 -19.83 8.43 -10.46
CA PRO A 120 -19.04 7.49 -9.65
C PRO A 120 -17.95 6.78 -10.47
N PRO A 121 -16.95 6.14 -9.81
CA PRO A 121 -15.92 5.36 -10.51
C PRO A 121 -16.54 4.32 -11.44
N ALA A 122 -16.08 4.26 -12.68
CA ALA A 122 -16.61 3.38 -13.70
C ALA A 122 -15.78 2.09 -13.82
N PRO A 123 -16.41 0.90 -13.89
CA PRO A 123 -15.70 -0.35 -14.07
C PRO A 123 -15.06 -0.42 -15.46
N LEU A 124 -13.85 -0.94 -15.54
CA LEU A 124 -13.15 -1.30 -16.74
C LEU A 124 -13.32 -2.80 -17.04
N LEU A 125 -12.81 -3.28 -18.17
CA LEU A 125 -13.05 -4.66 -18.62
C LEU A 125 -12.13 -5.67 -17.92
N THR A 126 -10.98 -5.22 -17.40
CA THR A 126 -9.96 -6.08 -16.81
C THR A 126 -9.89 -5.94 -15.30
N GLN A 127 -9.07 -6.78 -14.69
CA GLN A 127 -8.85 -6.80 -13.24
C GLN A 127 -7.41 -6.44 -12.93
N VAL A 128 -7.18 -6.05 -11.69
CA VAL A 128 -5.87 -5.86 -11.08
C VAL A 128 -5.62 -7.02 -10.13
N PHE A 129 -4.44 -7.60 -10.17
CA PHE A 129 -4.04 -8.67 -9.26
C PHE A 129 -2.59 -8.48 -8.82
N TRP A 130 -2.19 -9.14 -7.76
CA TRP A 130 -0.85 -9.02 -7.18
C TRP A 130 -0.39 -10.32 -6.54
N ASP A 131 0.92 -10.45 -6.40
CA ASP A 131 1.58 -11.59 -5.76
C ASP A 131 1.67 -11.44 -4.23
N GLU A 132 2.30 -12.43 -3.59
CA GLU A 132 2.56 -12.37 -2.15
C GLU A 132 3.58 -11.27 -1.82
N PRO A 133 3.41 -10.54 -0.70
CA PRO A 133 4.38 -9.54 -0.28
C PRO A 133 5.69 -10.20 0.16
N SER A 134 6.80 -9.60 -0.24
CA SER A 134 8.14 -9.92 0.22
C SER A 134 8.58 -8.89 1.26
N PHE A 135 8.86 -9.33 2.48
CA PHE A 135 9.27 -8.45 3.56
C PHE A 135 10.76 -8.17 3.54
N GLY A 136 11.11 -6.90 3.67
CA GLY A 136 12.47 -6.45 3.83
C GLY A 136 13.00 -6.66 5.26
N PRO A 137 14.28 -6.34 5.50
CA PRO A 137 14.88 -6.46 6.82
C PRO A 137 14.31 -5.45 7.81
N LEU A 138 14.40 -5.79 9.09
CA LEU A 138 14.17 -4.86 10.17
C LEU A 138 15.26 -3.79 10.17
N VAL A 139 14.86 -2.52 10.21
CA VAL A 139 15.78 -1.38 10.29
C VAL A 139 15.54 -0.65 11.61
N THR A 140 16.60 -0.46 12.36
CA THR A 140 16.59 0.31 13.60
C THR A 140 17.34 1.61 13.41
N GLN A 141 16.66 2.73 13.62
CA GLN A 141 17.27 4.06 13.53
C GLN A 141 16.80 4.91 14.72
N ARG A 142 17.69 5.15 15.67
CA ARG A 142 17.36 5.82 16.94
C ARG A 142 16.21 5.09 17.65
N ASP A 143 15.10 5.79 17.89
CA ASP A 143 13.92 5.23 18.55
C ASP A 143 12.94 4.56 17.58
N LEU A 144 13.25 4.57 16.29
CA LEU A 144 12.39 4.10 15.24
C LEU A 144 12.74 2.67 14.83
N LEU A 145 11.73 1.79 14.77
CA LEU A 145 11.79 0.53 14.05
C LEU A 145 11.01 0.67 12.75
N SER A 146 11.58 0.21 11.66
CA SER A 146 10.95 0.27 10.35
C SER A 146 11.16 -1.01 9.55
N ARG A 147 10.27 -1.23 8.61
CA ARG A 147 10.32 -2.31 7.63
C ARG A 147 9.65 -1.86 6.34
N SER A 148 9.96 -2.54 5.25
CA SER A 148 9.20 -2.45 4.01
C SER A 148 8.68 -3.81 3.57
N ALA A 149 7.62 -3.81 2.78
CA ALA A 149 7.14 -4.98 2.07
C ALA A 149 6.96 -4.61 0.59
N THR A 150 7.41 -5.48 -0.30
CA THR A 150 7.33 -5.28 -1.75
C THR A 150 6.39 -6.29 -2.36
N VAL A 151 5.58 -5.85 -3.31
CA VAL A 151 4.63 -6.66 -4.07
C VAL A 151 4.68 -6.26 -5.54
N THR A 152 4.42 -7.18 -6.44
CA THR A 152 4.24 -6.87 -7.86
C THR A 152 2.75 -6.84 -8.18
N VAL A 153 2.32 -5.73 -8.78
CA VAL A 153 0.94 -5.49 -9.20
C VAL A 153 0.86 -5.64 -10.70
N TYR A 154 -0.07 -6.46 -11.15
CA TYR A 154 -0.27 -6.82 -12.56
C TYR A 154 -1.60 -6.29 -13.07
N SER A 155 -1.62 -5.83 -14.30
CA SER A 155 -2.84 -5.40 -14.99
C SER A 155 -2.70 -5.50 -16.50
N TYR A 156 -3.71 -6.02 -17.17
CA TYR A 156 -3.82 -5.91 -18.61
C TYR A 156 -4.15 -4.46 -19.00
N GLN A 157 -3.45 -3.95 -20.02
CA GLN A 157 -3.72 -2.62 -20.56
C GLN A 157 -4.94 -2.68 -21.48
N GLU A 158 -5.85 -1.74 -21.34
CA GLU A 158 -7.03 -1.59 -22.16
C GLU A 158 -6.87 -0.47 -23.18
N GLN A 159 -7.58 -0.56 -24.31
CA GLN A 159 -7.58 0.54 -25.27
C GLN A 159 -8.18 1.80 -24.64
N GLY A 160 -7.44 2.90 -24.66
CA GLY A 160 -7.88 4.19 -24.13
C GLY A 160 -7.47 4.48 -22.67
N GLU A 161 -6.59 3.65 -22.07
CA GLU A 161 -5.95 3.95 -20.79
C GLU A 161 -4.78 4.91 -20.94
#